data_63e70165cb135704c494f7edddc4ff6a
#
_entry.id   63e70165cb135704c494f7edddc4ff6a
#
_cell.length_a   1.000
_cell.length_b   1.000
_cell.length_c   1.000
_cell.angle_alpha   90.00
_cell.angle_beta   90.00
_cell.angle_gamma   90.00
#
_symmetry.space_group_name_H-M   'P 1'
#
loop_
_entity.id
_entity.type
_entity.pdbx_description
1 polymer ?
#
loop_
_entity_poly.entity_id
_entity_poly.type
_entity_poly.pdbx_seq_one_letter_code
_entity_poly.pdbx_strand_id
1 'polypeptide(L)'
;LKLATMRELGIYTRPVDKKASTEFTFSRFFVPYLMDYKGWAMFVDCDFLFLRDVDKLFKFVEDNYTDKAVACVKFDWQPTEDTKMDNQKQLGYDKKLWSSLMLLNMSHKDIRNLTCEDVNTMRGLHLHQFKWTSDSEIAGIPCTWNHIPGISNIGEKPSAIHFSLGGPWFGGS
;
A
#
# COMPACT_ATOMS: atom_id res chain seq x y z
N LEU A 1 -9.30 10.62 7.10
CA LEU A 1 -8.97 11.23 8.40
C LEU A 1 -7.52 11.73 8.34
N LYS A 2 -7.27 12.99 8.76
CA LYS A 2 -5.89 13.52 8.77
C LYS A 2 -5.06 12.87 9.87
N LEU A 3 -3.75 12.72 9.65
CA LEU A 3 -2.83 12.14 10.65
C LEU A 3 -2.85 12.90 11.98
N ALA A 4 -2.88 14.24 11.93
CA ALA A 4 -3.01 15.07 13.12
C ALA A 4 -4.25 14.70 13.94
N THR A 5 -5.41 14.57 13.29
CA THR A 5 -6.64 14.15 13.95
C THR A 5 -6.54 12.74 14.56
N MET A 6 -5.86 11.80 13.87
CA MET A 6 -5.63 10.46 14.42
C MET A 6 -4.75 10.51 15.66
N ARG A 7 -3.77 11.41 15.72
CA ARG A 7 -2.92 11.64 16.91
C ARG A 7 -3.71 12.26 18.05
N GLU A 8 -4.51 13.29 17.78
CA GLU A 8 -5.39 13.94 18.77
C GLU A 8 -6.39 12.97 19.40
N LEU A 9 -6.92 12.05 18.61
CA LEU A 9 -7.84 11.00 19.07
C LEU A 9 -7.14 9.80 19.72
N GLY A 10 -5.82 9.79 19.81
CA GLY A 10 -5.05 8.66 20.37
C GLY A 10 -5.06 7.40 19.52
N ILE A 11 -5.53 7.47 18.27
CA ILE A 11 -5.57 6.33 17.34
C ILE A 11 -4.16 6.03 16.81
N TYR A 12 -3.39 7.06 16.43
CA TYR A 12 -2.03 6.96 15.95
C TYR A 12 -1.05 7.47 17.02
N THR A 13 -0.41 6.55 17.72
CA THR A 13 0.50 6.86 18.85
C THR A 13 1.97 6.60 18.52
N ARG A 14 2.28 6.12 17.30
CA ARG A 14 3.67 5.87 16.90
C ARG A 14 4.52 7.13 17.04
N PRO A 15 5.75 7.02 17.58
CA PRO A 15 6.70 8.11 17.50
C PRO A 15 7.05 8.40 16.03
N VAL A 16 7.52 9.61 15.76
CA VAL A 16 8.03 9.98 14.44
C VAL A 16 9.25 9.12 14.12
N ASP A 17 9.14 8.30 13.08
CA ASP A 17 10.24 7.47 12.61
C ASP A 17 11.04 8.24 11.55
N LYS A 18 12.24 8.67 11.90
CA LYS A 18 13.16 9.39 11.00
C LYS A 18 13.59 8.57 9.77
N LYS A 19 13.38 7.25 9.79
CA LYS A 19 13.68 6.33 8.68
C LYS A 19 12.47 6.08 7.78
N ALA A 20 11.27 6.49 8.18
CA ALA A 20 10.09 6.42 7.34
C ALA A 20 10.17 7.47 6.23
N SER A 21 9.75 7.12 5.02
CA SER A 21 9.72 8.05 3.88
C SER A 21 8.80 9.25 4.11
N THR A 22 7.75 9.06 4.91
CA THR A 22 6.80 10.11 5.31
C THR A 22 6.24 9.82 6.70
N GLU A 23 5.73 10.84 7.40
CA GLU A 23 5.08 10.65 8.71
C GLU A 23 3.84 9.76 8.65
N PHE A 24 3.17 9.68 7.49
CA PHE A 24 1.96 8.89 7.29
C PHE A 24 2.22 7.51 6.68
N THR A 25 3.49 7.09 6.55
CA THR A 25 3.86 5.80 5.94
C THR A 25 3.10 4.62 6.56
N PHE A 26 2.86 4.63 7.87
CA PHE A 26 2.18 3.53 8.56
C PHE A 26 0.67 3.74 8.70
N SER A 27 0.14 4.92 8.40
CA SER A 27 -1.30 5.21 8.53
C SER A 27 -2.18 4.36 7.63
N ARG A 28 -1.62 3.84 6.53
CA ARG A 28 -2.30 2.92 5.60
C ARG A 28 -2.83 1.65 6.26
N PHE A 29 -2.18 1.18 7.32
CA PHE A 29 -2.57 -0.03 8.04
C PHE A 29 -3.69 0.20 9.06
N PHE A 30 -4.14 1.44 9.27
CA PHE A 30 -5.34 1.75 10.05
C PHE A 30 -6.64 1.66 9.24
N VAL A 31 -6.58 1.40 7.94
CA VAL A 31 -7.77 1.29 7.09
C VAL A 31 -8.78 0.28 7.66
N PRO A 32 -8.41 -0.92 8.14
CA PRO A 32 -9.36 -1.85 8.73
C PRO A 32 -10.12 -1.24 9.92
N TYR A 33 -9.41 -0.62 10.84
CA TYR A 33 -10.01 0.05 11.99
C TYR A 33 -10.93 1.20 11.58
N LEU A 34 -10.52 2.03 10.63
CA LEU A 34 -11.30 3.17 10.15
C LEU A 34 -12.57 2.76 9.40
N MET A 35 -12.57 1.55 8.82
CA MET A 35 -13.71 0.95 8.12
C MET A 35 -14.63 0.13 9.04
N ASP A 36 -14.37 0.12 10.34
CA ASP A 36 -15.12 -0.71 11.30
C ASP A 36 -15.17 -2.19 10.86
N TYR A 37 -14.12 -2.66 10.20
CA TYR A 37 -13.94 -4.02 9.72
C TYR A 37 -15.11 -4.53 8.84
N LYS A 38 -15.65 -3.68 7.95
CA LYS A 38 -16.79 -4.01 7.08
C LYS A 38 -16.47 -3.86 5.60
N GLY A 39 -16.84 -4.86 4.80
CA GLY A 39 -16.73 -4.86 3.34
C GLY A 39 -15.30 -4.98 2.83
N TRP A 40 -15.06 -4.47 1.64
CA TRP A 40 -13.74 -4.28 1.04
C TRP A 40 -13.34 -2.80 1.14
N ALA A 41 -12.08 -2.54 1.36
CA ALA A 41 -11.56 -1.18 1.28
C ALA A 41 -10.26 -1.14 0.49
N MET A 42 -10.03 -0.04 -0.20
CA MET A 42 -8.78 0.21 -0.92
C MET A 42 -7.98 1.28 -0.19
N PHE A 43 -6.70 0.99 0.04
CA PHE A 43 -5.68 2.00 0.28
C PHE A 43 -4.90 2.22 -1.00
N VAL A 44 -4.56 3.47 -1.28
CA VAL A 44 -3.69 3.86 -2.39
C VAL A 44 -2.84 5.05 -1.97
N ASP A 45 -1.57 5.08 -2.39
CA ASP A 45 -0.69 6.24 -2.20
C ASP A 45 -1.21 7.45 -3.00
N CYS A 46 -0.90 8.66 -2.57
CA CYS A 46 -1.49 9.89 -3.10
C CYS A 46 -0.94 10.31 -4.48
N ASP A 47 0.06 9.62 -4.98
CA ASP A 47 0.74 9.84 -6.27
C ASP A 47 0.27 8.87 -7.38
N PHE A 48 -1.00 8.42 -7.27
CA PHE A 48 -1.67 7.62 -8.29
C PHE A 48 -2.57 8.45 -9.21
N LEU A 49 -2.58 8.08 -10.48
CA LEU A 49 -3.55 8.54 -11.48
C LEU A 49 -4.33 7.35 -12.02
N PHE A 50 -5.62 7.27 -11.72
CA PHE A 50 -6.50 6.25 -12.28
C PHE A 50 -6.94 6.64 -13.70
N LEU A 51 -6.79 5.71 -14.63
CA LEU A 51 -7.18 5.84 -16.05
C LEU A 51 -8.39 4.97 -16.41
N ARG A 52 -8.76 4.06 -15.50
CA ARG A 52 -9.96 3.24 -15.59
C ARG A 52 -10.79 3.38 -14.33
N ASP A 53 -12.08 3.08 -14.46
CA ASP A 53 -13.01 3.04 -13.35
C ASP A 53 -12.55 2.01 -12.31
N VAL A 54 -12.41 2.48 -11.08
CA VAL A 54 -11.92 1.71 -9.93
C VAL A 54 -12.91 0.60 -9.51
N ASP A 55 -14.19 0.75 -9.81
CA ASP A 55 -15.20 -0.29 -9.55
C ASP A 55 -14.86 -1.60 -10.27
N LYS A 56 -14.17 -1.52 -11.42
CA LYS A 56 -13.69 -2.74 -12.12
C LYS A 56 -12.67 -3.50 -11.31
N LEU A 57 -11.84 -2.80 -10.53
CA LEU A 57 -10.85 -3.44 -9.66
C LEU A 57 -11.53 -4.07 -8.44
N PHE A 58 -12.48 -3.38 -7.81
CA PHE A 58 -13.27 -3.96 -6.72
C PHE A 58 -14.02 -5.20 -7.18
N LYS A 59 -14.72 -5.12 -8.29
CA LYS A 59 -15.43 -6.27 -8.87
C LYS A 59 -14.48 -7.44 -9.17
N PHE A 60 -13.29 -7.16 -9.72
CA PHE A 60 -12.31 -8.20 -9.99
C PHE A 60 -11.88 -8.94 -8.72
N VAL A 61 -11.62 -8.25 -7.62
CA VAL A 61 -11.22 -8.91 -6.37
C VAL A 61 -12.38 -9.62 -5.67
N GLU A 62 -13.59 -9.07 -5.74
CA GLU A 62 -14.80 -9.70 -5.21
C GLU A 62 -15.15 -10.98 -5.97
N ASP A 63 -14.96 -11.02 -7.28
CA ASP A 63 -15.24 -12.21 -8.11
C ASP A 63 -14.17 -13.31 -7.95
N ASN A 64 -12.91 -12.97 -7.58
CA ASN A 64 -11.80 -13.91 -7.64
C ASN A 64 -11.12 -14.19 -6.28
N TYR A 65 -11.27 -13.34 -5.27
CA TYR A 65 -10.44 -13.37 -4.06
C TYR A 65 -11.22 -13.19 -2.75
N THR A 66 -12.43 -13.71 -2.69
CA THR A 66 -13.30 -13.60 -1.50
C THR A 66 -12.71 -14.22 -0.23
N ASP A 67 -11.79 -15.18 -0.39
CA ASP A 67 -11.09 -15.91 0.68
C ASP A 67 -9.74 -15.28 1.06
N LYS A 68 -9.29 -14.23 0.38
CA LYS A 68 -7.98 -13.59 0.62
C LYS A 68 -8.08 -12.39 1.54
N ALA A 69 -7.01 -12.17 2.33
CA ALA A 69 -6.90 -11.02 3.21
C ALA A 69 -6.61 -9.73 2.45
N VAL A 70 -5.68 -9.80 1.51
CA VAL A 70 -5.16 -8.66 0.75
C VAL A 70 -5.07 -9.00 -0.72
N ALA A 71 -5.37 -8.03 -1.59
CA ALA A 71 -5.03 -8.10 -3.00
C ALA A 71 -4.18 -6.87 -3.38
N CYS A 72 -3.02 -7.11 -3.98
CA CYS A 72 -2.10 -6.06 -4.40
C CYS A 72 -1.29 -6.49 -5.64
N VAL A 73 -0.62 -5.53 -6.30
CA VAL A 73 0.36 -5.88 -7.32
C VAL A 73 1.61 -6.44 -6.65
N LYS A 74 1.98 -7.66 -7.03
CA LYS A 74 3.18 -8.35 -6.51
C LYS A 74 4.39 -7.99 -7.37
N PHE A 75 5.09 -6.93 -7.02
CA PHE A 75 6.32 -6.56 -7.69
C PHE A 75 7.46 -7.50 -7.28
N ASP A 76 8.17 -8.02 -8.28
CA ASP A 76 9.48 -8.64 -8.11
C ASP A 76 10.54 -7.58 -8.50
N TRP A 77 10.71 -6.60 -7.63
CA TRP A 77 11.60 -5.48 -7.87
C TRP A 77 12.41 -5.13 -6.63
N GLN A 78 13.68 -4.90 -6.83
CA GLN A 78 14.60 -4.38 -5.82
C GLN A 78 15.28 -3.12 -6.35
N PRO A 79 15.50 -2.11 -5.52
CA PRO A 79 16.20 -0.91 -5.95
C PRO A 79 17.64 -1.23 -6.36
N THR A 80 18.07 -0.70 -7.49
CA THR A 80 19.44 -0.78 -7.98
C THR A 80 20.34 0.33 -7.42
N GLU A 81 19.72 1.40 -6.88
CA GLU A 81 20.40 2.56 -6.30
C GLU A 81 20.05 2.70 -4.82
N ASP A 82 21.02 3.12 -4.03
CA ASP A 82 20.88 3.28 -2.57
C ASP A 82 20.09 4.54 -2.16
N THR A 83 19.80 5.44 -3.10
CA THR A 83 19.14 6.73 -2.83
C THR A 83 17.97 7.01 -3.77
N LYS A 84 16.93 7.65 -3.24
CA LYS A 84 15.84 8.24 -4.02
C LYS A 84 16.20 9.64 -4.51
N MET A 85 15.36 10.23 -5.39
CA MET A 85 15.55 11.57 -5.97
C MET A 85 15.72 12.69 -4.94
N ASP A 86 15.28 12.51 -3.70
CA ASP A 86 15.40 13.47 -2.58
C ASP A 86 16.55 13.12 -1.60
N ASN A 87 17.56 12.37 -2.03
CA ASN A 87 18.70 11.89 -1.23
C ASN A 87 18.33 11.00 -0.02
N GLN A 88 17.12 10.48 0.05
CA GLN A 88 16.74 9.50 1.08
C GLN A 88 17.28 8.11 0.74
N LYS A 89 17.83 7.42 1.75
CA LYS A 89 18.30 6.03 1.58
C LYS A 89 17.15 5.12 1.19
N GLN A 90 17.35 4.39 0.10
CA GLN A 90 16.39 3.40 -0.40
C GLN A 90 16.84 2.00 0.01
N LEU A 91 16.16 1.42 1.00
CA LEU A 91 16.42 0.04 1.41
C LEU A 91 15.63 -0.94 0.54
N GLY A 92 16.31 -1.98 0.02
CA GLY A 92 15.68 -3.15 -0.56
C GLY A 92 15.09 -4.03 0.56
N TYR A 93 13.86 -4.53 0.36
CA TYR A 93 13.23 -5.52 1.23
C TYR A 93 12.16 -6.29 0.47
N ASP A 94 11.87 -7.51 0.93
CA ASP A 94 10.83 -8.34 0.33
C ASP A 94 9.46 -7.64 0.33
N LYS A 95 8.71 -7.79 -0.78
CA LYS A 95 7.39 -7.18 -0.99
C LYS A 95 7.42 -5.65 -1.05
N LYS A 96 8.55 -5.07 -1.46
CA LYS A 96 8.64 -3.63 -1.68
C LYS A 96 7.62 -3.19 -2.73
N LEU A 97 7.02 -2.00 -2.54
CA LEU A 97 5.96 -1.40 -3.36
C LEU A 97 4.58 -2.09 -3.25
N TRP A 98 4.47 -3.30 -2.69
CA TRP A 98 3.19 -4.01 -2.62
C TRP A 98 2.12 -3.23 -1.83
N SER A 99 2.52 -2.53 -0.79
CA SER A 99 1.60 -1.76 0.07
C SER A 99 1.23 -0.37 -0.47
N SER A 100 1.67 -0.01 -1.68
CA SER A 100 1.32 1.27 -2.31
C SER A 100 -0.11 1.31 -2.84
N LEU A 101 -0.66 0.14 -3.23
CA LEU A 101 -2.07 -0.08 -3.52
C LEU A 101 -2.47 -1.42 -2.93
N MET A 102 -3.45 -1.41 -2.02
CA MET A 102 -3.96 -2.61 -1.35
C MET A 102 -5.47 -2.59 -1.34
N LEU A 103 -6.09 -3.69 -1.75
CA LEU A 103 -7.49 -3.96 -1.44
C LEU A 103 -7.51 -4.92 -0.25
N LEU A 104 -8.23 -4.56 0.78
CA LEU A 104 -8.27 -5.23 2.08
C LEU A 104 -9.65 -5.82 2.30
N ASN A 105 -9.73 -7.14 2.53
CA ASN A 105 -10.97 -7.85 2.83
C ASN A 105 -11.26 -7.78 4.33
N MET A 106 -12.14 -6.87 4.72
CA MET A 106 -12.48 -6.65 6.13
C MET A 106 -13.13 -7.84 6.82
N SER A 107 -13.66 -8.80 6.04
CA SER A 107 -14.24 -10.03 6.59
C SER A 107 -13.19 -11.09 6.93
N HIS A 108 -11.96 -10.95 6.41
CA HIS A 108 -10.90 -11.92 6.63
C HIS A 108 -10.36 -11.84 8.06
N LYS A 109 -10.09 -13.02 8.67
CA LYS A 109 -9.62 -13.10 10.07
C LYS A 109 -8.33 -12.33 10.33
N ASP A 110 -7.36 -12.37 9.39
CA ASP A 110 -6.06 -11.72 9.56
C ASP A 110 -6.20 -10.19 9.53
N ILE A 111 -7.14 -9.66 8.74
CA ILE A 111 -7.48 -8.23 8.73
C ILE A 111 -8.13 -7.84 10.07
N ARG A 112 -9.03 -8.67 10.59
CA ARG A 112 -9.69 -8.42 11.89
C ARG A 112 -8.73 -8.51 13.06
N ASN A 113 -7.68 -9.33 12.94
CA ASN A 113 -6.64 -9.48 13.95
C ASN A 113 -5.56 -8.37 13.88
N LEU A 114 -5.48 -7.60 12.78
CA LEU A 114 -4.61 -6.44 12.69
C LEU A 114 -5.22 -5.27 13.46
N THR A 115 -4.88 -5.19 14.73
CA THR A 115 -5.45 -4.20 15.66
C THR A 115 -4.76 -2.84 15.54
N CYS A 116 -5.39 -1.82 16.12
CA CYS A 116 -4.81 -0.49 16.28
C CYS A 116 -3.47 -0.54 17.04
N GLU A 117 -3.39 -1.40 18.07
CA GLU A 117 -2.18 -1.58 18.85
C GLU A 117 -1.05 -2.20 18.02
N ASP A 118 -1.36 -3.23 17.22
CA ASP A 118 -0.38 -3.83 16.31
C ASP A 118 0.20 -2.80 15.34
N VAL A 119 -0.65 -1.97 14.74
CA VAL A 119 -0.19 -0.92 13.84
C VAL A 119 0.68 0.10 14.56
N ASN A 120 0.40 0.41 15.82
CA ASN A 120 1.19 1.35 16.61
C ASN A 120 2.52 0.77 17.10
N THR A 121 2.63 -0.54 17.34
CA THR A 121 3.77 -1.18 18.02
C THR A 121 4.64 -2.04 17.11
N MET A 122 4.05 -2.70 16.11
CA MET A 122 4.77 -3.56 15.17
C MET A 122 5.86 -2.78 14.42
N ARG A 123 6.99 -3.42 14.15
CA ARG A 123 8.07 -2.82 13.33
C ARG A 123 7.52 -2.42 11.96
N GLY A 124 7.81 -1.19 11.51
CA GLY A 124 7.31 -0.67 10.24
C GLY A 124 7.63 -1.58 9.04
N LEU A 125 8.83 -2.16 9.01
CA LEU A 125 9.22 -3.14 7.98
C LEU A 125 8.29 -4.38 7.99
N HIS A 126 7.89 -4.86 9.17
CA HIS A 126 6.98 -6.00 9.29
C HIS A 126 5.58 -5.68 8.76
N LEU A 127 5.10 -4.45 8.98
CA LEU A 127 3.83 -3.99 8.42
C LEU A 127 3.89 -4.02 6.88
N HIS A 128 4.92 -3.42 6.28
CA HIS A 128 5.09 -3.35 4.82
C HIS A 128 5.39 -4.71 4.18
N GLN A 129 6.00 -5.64 4.91
CA GLN A 129 6.22 -7.02 4.47
C GLN A 129 5.00 -7.92 4.70
N PHE A 130 3.89 -7.39 5.18
CA PHE A 130 2.67 -8.15 5.50
C PHE A 130 2.91 -9.30 6.48
N LYS A 131 3.79 -9.13 7.49
CA LYS A 131 4.08 -10.18 8.49
C LYS A 131 2.91 -10.46 9.45
N TRP A 132 1.84 -9.71 9.32
CA TRP A 132 0.59 -9.90 10.03
C TRP A 132 -0.39 -10.86 9.30
N THR A 133 -0.02 -11.35 8.12
CA THR A 133 -0.74 -12.39 7.38
C THR A 133 0.23 -13.33 6.68
N SER A 134 -0.24 -14.49 6.21
CA SER A 134 0.59 -15.42 5.44
C SER A 134 0.62 -15.06 3.95
N ASP A 135 1.64 -15.50 3.23
CA ASP A 135 1.81 -15.23 1.80
C ASP A 135 0.68 -15.86 0.95
N SER A 136 0.08 -16.95 1.43
CA SER A 136 -1.08 -17.60 0.79
C SER A 136 -2.34 -16.74 0.83
N GLU A 137 -2.43 -15.81 1.79
CA GLU A 137 -3.58 -14.92 1.95
C GLU A 137 -3.42 -13.59 1.20
N ILE A 138 -2.33 -13.43 0.46
CA ILE A 138 -2.08 -12.26 -0.38
C ILE A 138 -2.32 -12.63 -1.83
N ALA A 139 -3.36 -12.08 -2.44
CA ALA A 139 -3.65 -12.25 -3.86
C ALA A 139 -2.87 -11.27 -4.73
N GLY A 140 -2.60 -11.67 -5.98
CA GLY A 140 -1.99 -10.81 -7.00
C GLY A 140 -3.06 -10.19 -7.91
N ILE A 141 -3.05 -8.86 -8.07
CA ILE A 141 -3.86 -8.18 -9.08
C ILE A 141 -3.00 -7.80 -10.31
N PRO A 142 -3.62 -7.54 -11.48
CA PRO A 142 -2.87 -7.18 -12.68
C PRO A 142 -2.00 -5.94 -12.49
N CYS A 143 -0.75 -5.99 -12.98
CA CYS A 143 0.22 -4.88 -12.89
C CYS A 143 -0.27 -3.58 -13.52
N THR A 144 -1.26 -3.64 -14.42
CA THR A 144 -1.88 -2.45 -15.01
C THR A 144 -2.52 -1.52 -14.00
N TRP A 145 -2.90 -2.02 -12.81
CA TRP A 145 -3.49 -1.23 -11.73
C TRP A 145 -2.47 -0.52 -10.84
N ASN A 146 -1.20 -0.82 -11.02
CA ASN A 146 -0.10 -0.13 -10.32
C ASN A 146 1.12 -0.03 -11.24
N HIS A 147 0.90 0.56 -12.43
CA HIS A 147 1.98 0.77 -13.38
C HIS A 147 2.92 1.86 -12.89
N ILE A 148 4.19 1.51 -12.66
CA ILE A 148 5.22 2.45 -12.27
C ILE A 148 6.15 2.66 -13.48
N PRO A 149 6.14 3.85 -14.11
CA PRO A 149 7.05 4.16 -15.20
C PRO A 149 8.51 3.95 -14.78
N GLY A 150 9.28 3.27 -15.63
CA GLY A 150 10.68 2.93 -15.34
C GLY A 150 10.90 1.67 -14.49
N ILE A 151 9.85 1.11 -13.84
CA ILE A 151 9.94 -0.14 -13.07
C ILE A 151 9.13 -1.26 -13.72
N SER A 152 7.86 -1.01 -14.01
CA SER A 152 6.97 -2.04 -14.54
C SER A 152 6.86 -2.00 -16.06
N ASN A 153 6.94 -3.18 -16.69
CA ASN A 153 6.64 -3.35 -18.11
C ASN A 153 5.34 -4.15 -18.24
N ILE A 154 4.26 -3.50 -18.68
CA ILE A 154 2.92 -4.11 -18.70
C ILE A 154 2.45 -4.54 -20.10
N GLY A 155 3.14 -4.14 -21.17
CA GLY A 155 2.81 -4.53 -22.55
C GLY A 155 1.44 -4.03 -23.07
N GLU A 156 0.66 -3.32 -22.24
CA GLU A 156 -0.68 -2.81 -22.53
C GLU A 156 -0.93 -1.44 -21.86
N LYS A 157 -2.09 -0.84 -22.13
CA LYS A 157 -2.45 0.45 -21.50
C LYS A 157 -2.67 0.28 -20.00
N PRO A 158 -2.07 1.12 -19.17
CA PRO A 158 -2.28 1.08 -17.72
C PRO A 158 -3.73 1.38 -17.34
N SER A 159 -4.17 0.77 -16.25
CA SER A 159 -5.44 1.10 -15.58
C SER A 159 -5.23 2.18 -14.54
N ALA A 160 -4.04 2.21 -13.92
CA ALA A 160 -3.58 3.28 -13.05
C ALA A 160 -2.07 3.46 -13.19
N ILE A 161 -1.59 4.70 -13.07
CA ILE A 161 -0.17 5.05 -13.05
C ILE A 161 0.19 5.48 -11.63
N HIS A 162 1.29 4.94 -11.12
CA HIS A 162 1.87 5.29 -9.83
C HIS A 162 3.20 6.02 -10.05
N PHE A 163 3.27 7.27 -9.67
CA PHE A 163 4.45 8.13 -9.88
C PHE A 163 5.49 8.00 -8.75
N SER A 164 5.74 6.78 -8.28
CA SER A 164 6.65 6.48 -7.16
C SER A 164 8.08 6.98 -7.32
N LEU A 165 8.53 7.18 -8.58
CA LEU A 165 9.86 7.75 -8.90
C LEU A 165 9.81 9.25 -9.19
N GLY A 166 8.67 9.89 -9.03
CA GLY A 166 8.40 11.27 -9.37
C GLY A 166 7.42 11.40 -10.52
N GLY A 167 6.67 12.49 -10.53
CA GLY A 167 5.63 12.75 -11.52
C GLY A 167 5.91 14.01 -12.35
N PRO A 168 5.07 14.32 -13.34
CA PRO A 168 5.26 15.44 -14.26
C PRO A 168 5.24 16.82 -13.59
N TRP A 169 4.88 16.88 -12.33
CA TRP A 169 4.92 18.10 -11.51
C TRP A 169 6.32 18.44 -10.96
N PHE A 170 7.29 17.54 -11.01
CA PHE A 170 8.69 17.84 -10.75
C PHE A 170 9.28 18.35 -12.08
N GLY A 171 9.19 19.65 -12.36
CA GLY A 171 9.66 20.26 -13.58
C GLY A 171 11.15 19.95 -13.84
N GLY A 172 11.44 19.25 -14.95
CA GLY A 172 12.80 18.95 -15.38
C GLY A 172 12.92 17.59 -16.03
N SER A 173 12.30 17.42 -17.16
CA SER A 173 12.68 16.40 -18.16
C SER A 173 12.96 17.08 -19.47
#